data_6990d84a8740405c94161fc9347db100
#
_entry.id   6990d84a8740405c94161fc9347db100
#
_cell.length_a   1.000
_cell.length_b   1.000
_cell.length_c   1.000
_cell.angle_alpha   90.00
_cell.angle_beta   90.00
_cell.angle_gamma   90.00
#
_symmetry.space_group_name_H-M   'P 1'
#
loop_
_entity.id
_entity.type
_entity.pdbx_description
1 polymer ?
#
loop_
_entity_poly.entity_id
_entity_poly.type
_entity_poly.pdbx_seq_one_letter_code
_entity_poly.pdbx_strand_id
1 'polypeptide(L)'
;MDADFQEQYVAAEQAYSASEFDKADDLARPLLGQLEPLPPSGAGRDATMAWRAFVALLLGHIHLYGKDDASQSAEFYRLVLASEPPETLRELAQQGLSAALERSPVIDVAVSAPAAEELA
;
A
#
# COMPACT_ATOMS: atom_id res chain seq x y z
N MET A 1 2.81 5.49 18.24
CA MET A 1 3.13 6.58 17.32
C MET A 1 2.80 7.89 17.96
N ASP A 2 3.57 8.91 17.65
CA ASP A 2 3.32 10.17 18.26
C ASP A 2 2.29 10.97 17.48
N ALA A 3 1.96 12.15 18.01
CA ALA A 3 0.92 12.97 17.39
C ALA A 3 1.34 13.45 16.00
N ASP A 4 2.63 13.70 15.79
CA ASP A 4 3.09 14.17 14.49
C ASP A 4 2.88 13.12 13.41
N PHE A 5 3.08 11.85 13.73
CA PHE A 5 2.85 10.77 12.79
C PHE A 5 1.37 10.75 12.40
N GLN A 6 0.49 10.80 13.40
CA GLN A 6 -0.95 10.74 13.14
C GLN A 6 -1.42 11.95 12.34
N GLU A 7 -0.90 13.13 12.68
CA GLU A 7 -1.27 14.35 11.95
C GLU A 7 -0.84 14.26 10.49
N GLN A 8 0.34 13.73 10.24
CA GLN A 8 0.83 13.60 8.88
C GLN A 8 0.02 12.57 8.09
N TYR A 9 -0.38 11.48 8.76
CA TYR A 9 -1.25 10.48 8.12
C TYR A 9 -2.59 11.10 7.74
N VAL A 10 -3.21 11.86 8.65
CA VAL A 10 -4.48 12.51 8.37
C VAL A 10 -4.32 13.52 7.22
N ALA A 11 -3.21 14.26 7.22
CA ALA A 11 -2.94 15.19 6.13
C ALA A 11 -2.81 14.47 4.79
N ALA A 12 -2.20 13.29 4.79
CA ALA A 12 -2.09 12.48 3.57
C ALA A 12 -3.46 12.01 3.09
N GLU A 13 -4.32 11.59 4.02
CA GLU A 13 -5.68 11.19 3.66
C GLU A 13 -6.47 12.36 3.08
N GLN A 14 -6.33 13.53 3.68
CA GLN A 14 -7.02 14.71 3.18
C GLN A 14 -6.54 15.10 1.79
N ALA A 15 -5.24 15.02 1.56
CA ALA A 15 -4.68 15.31 0.24
C ALA A 15 -5.21 14.31 -0.79
N TYR A 16 -5.29 13.04 -0.42
CA TYR A 16 -5.83 12.02 -1.32
C TYR A 16 -7.29 12.35 -1.66
N SER A 17 -8.10 12.69 -0.65
CA SER A 17 -9.51 13.02 -0.87
C SER A 17 -9.68 14.26 -1.74
N ALA A 18 -8.72 15.17 -1.70
CA ALA A 18 -8.74 16.38 -2.51
C ALA A 18 -8.13 16.17 -3.90
N SER A 19 -7.76 14.95 -4.23
CA SER A 19 -7.11 14.60 -5.50
C SER A 19 -5.74 15.24 -5.65
N GLU A 20 -5.10 15.57 -4.54
CA GLU A 20 -3.73 16.09 -4.55
C GLU A 20 -2.80 14.90 -4.36
N PHE A 21 -2.67 14.07 -5.39
CA PHE A 21 -2.04 12.77 -5.25
C PHE A 21 -0.53 12.83 -5.01
N ASP A 22 0.16 13.77 -5.62
CA ASP A 22 1.60 13.90 -5.36
C ASP A 22 1.84 14.34 -3.92
N LYS A 23 1.02 15.24 -3.41
CA LYS A 23 1.14 15.68 -2.03
C LYS A 23 0.81 14.55 -1.07
N ALA A 24 -0.23 13.77 -1.39
CA ALA A 24 -0.60 12.63 -0.56
C ALA A 24 0.54 11.62 -0.50
N ASP A 25 1.17 11.32 -1.62
CA ASP A 25 2.30 10.40 -1.67
C ASP A 25 3.47 10.96 -0.87
N ASP A 26 3.80 12.23 -1.04
CA ASP A 26 4.91 12.86 -0.33
C ASP A 26 4.70 12.84 1.18
N LEU A 27 3.45 12.92 1.63
CA LEU A 27 3.15 12.89 3.07
C LEU A 27 3.13 11.44 3.60
N ALA A 28 2.62 10.50 2.82
CA ALA A 28 2.43 9.14 3.30
C ALA A 28 3.69 8.28 3.21
N ARG A 29 4.47 8.44 2.15
CA ARG A 29 5.61 7.56 1.91
C ARG A 29 6.65 7.60 3.05
N PRO A 30 7.03 8.77 3.57
CA PRO A 30 8.01 8.79 4.67
C PRO A 30 7.50 8.09 5.93
N LEU A 31 6.19 7.96 6.09
CA LEU A 31 5.65 7.31 7.28
C LEU A 31 6.03 5.84 7.34
N LEU A 32 6.17 5.18 6.18
CA LEU A 32 6.62 3.79 6.19
C LEU A 32 8.03 3.67 6.76
N GLY A 33 8.90 4.61 6.42
CA GLY A 33 10.26 4.60 6.97
C GLY A 33 10.28 4.77 8.47
N GLN A 34 9.33 5.55 9.00
CA GLN A 34 9.26 5.76 10.44
C GLN A 34 8.79 4.52 11.19
N LEU A 35 8.21 3.56 10.49
CA LEU A 35 7.71 2.33 11.11
C LEU A 35 8.75 1.22 11.12
N GLU A 36 9.93 1.46 10.62
CA GLU A 36 11.01 0.47 10.60
C GLU A 36 12.12 0.88 11.55
N PRO A 37 12.78 -0.10 12.18
CA PRO A 37 12.49 -1.53 12.13
C PRO A 37 11.31 -1.88 13.04
N LEU A 38 10.69 -3.02 12.76
CA LEU A 38 9.59 -3.46 13.61
C LEU A 38 10.13 -3.91 14.96
N PRO A 39 9.44 -3.56 16.05
CA PRO A 39 9.77 -4.14 17.34
C PRO A 39 9.62 -5.65 17.28
N PRO A 40 10.39 -6.41 18.05
CA PRO A 40 10.37 -7.87 17.94
C PRO A 40 9.09 -8.53 18.43
N SER A 41 8.38 -7.92 19.36
CA SER A 41 7.16 -8.51 19.88
C SER A 41 6.40 -7.49 20.73
N GLY A 42 5.22 -7.87 21.17
CA GLY A 42 4.44 -7.09 22.12
C GLY A 42 3.56 -6.05 21.48
N ALA A 43 2.98 -5.18 22.33
CA ALA A 43 2.03 -4.18 21.89
C ALA A 43 2.67 -3.17 20.91
N GLY A 44 3.94 -2.86 21.10
CA GLY A 44 4.65 -1.96 20.19
C GLY A 44 4.71 -2.52 18.79
N ARG A 45 4.96 -3.84 18.66
CA ARG A 45 4.96 -4.48 17.35
C ARG A 45 3.56 -4.46 16.73
N ASP A 46 2.55 -4.76 17.54
CA ASP A 46 1.18 -4.80 17.06
C ASP A 46 0.74 -3.43 16.55
N ALA A 47 1.06 -2.36 17.28
CA ALA A 47 0.73 -1.02 16.86
C ALA A 47 1.45 -0.63 15.57
N THR A 48 2.73 -0.99 15.47
CA THR A 48 3.53 -0.67 14.29
C THR A 48 2.99 -1.41 13.06
N MET A 49 2.62 -2.68 13.24
CA MET A 49 2.04 -3.47 12.16
C MET A 49 0.70 -2.87 11.70
N ALA A 50 -0.12 -2.43 12.65
CA ALA A 50 -1.39 -1.82 12.31
C ALA A 50 -1.19 -0.55 11.51
N TRP A 51 -0.28 0.32 11.93
CA TRP A 51 -0.02 1.56 11.20
C TRP A 51 0.58 1.27 9.83
N ARG A 52 1.45 0.25 9.73
CA ARG A 52 2.02 -0.11 8.44
C ARG A 52 0.92 -0.53 7.47
N ALA A 53 -0.07 -1.28 7.97
CA ALA A 53 -1.20 -1.69 7.14
C ALA A 53 -1.99 -0.47 6.64
N PHE A 54 -2.29 0.47 7.53
CA PHE A 54 -3.04 1.67 7.14
C PHE A 54 -2.28 2.53 6.14
N VAL A 55 -1.00 2.79 6.40
CA VAL A 55 -0.20 3.64 5.51
C VAL A 55 -0.02 2.97 4.16
N ALA A 56 0.25 1.67 4.15
CA ALA A 56 0.44 0.95 2.90
C ALA A 56 -0.86 0.90 2.08
N LEU A 57 -2.01 0.76 2.76
CA LEU A 57 -3.29 0.76 2.05
C LEU A 57 -3.54 2.12 1.39
N LEU A 58 -3.27 3.21 2.12
CA LEU A 58 -3.42 4.55 1.55
C LEU A 58 -2.49 4.73 0.35
N LEU A 59 -1.24 4.31 0.47
CA LEU A 59 -0.29 4.41 -0.65
C LEU A 59 -0.74 3.57 -1.83
N GLY A 60 -1.28 2.38 -1.58
CA GLY A 60 -1.82 1.56 -2.65
C GLY A 60 -2.92 2.29 -3.41
N HIS A 61 -3.84 2.91 -2.69
CA HIS A 61 -4.92 3.66 -3.30
C HIS A 61 -4.41 4.90 -4.05
N ILE A 62 -3.43 5.62 -3.48
CA ILE A 62 -2.86 6.78 -4.14
C ILE A 62 -2.28 6.39 -5.49
N HIS A 63 -1.53 5.30 -5.53
CA HIS A 63 -0.88 4.88 -6.76
C HIS A 63 -1.85 4.25 -7.75
N LEU A 64 -2.85 3.52 -7.28
CA LEU A 64 -3.79 2.87 -8.18
C LEU A 64 -4.79 3.85 -8.77
N TYR A 65 -5.39 4.67 -7.91
CA TYR A 65 -6.49 5.53 -8.34
C TYR A 65 -6.04 6.95 -8.66
N GLY A 66 -4.90 7.36 -8.14
CA GLY A 66 -4.44 8.73 -8.31
C GLY A 66 -3.32 8.88 -9.34
N LYS A 67 -2.30 8.04 -9.23
CA LYS A 67 -1.12 8.21 -10.08
C LYS A 67 -1.07 7.22 -11.24
N ASP A 68 -2.06 6.34 -11.30
CA ASP A 68 -2.17 5.33 -12.36
C ASP A 68 -0.89 4.46 -12.45
N ASP A 69 -0.34 4.13 -11.31
CA ASP A 69 0.86 3.32 -11.23
C ASP A 69 0.52 1.99 -10.56
N ALA A 70 -0.01 1.08 -11.34
CA ALA A 70 -0.51 -0.19 -10.83
C ALA A 70 0.61 -1.07 -10.26
N SER A 71 1.81 -0.99 -10.81
CA SER A 71 2.93 -1.78 -10.30
C SER A 71 3.28 -1.39 -8.88
N GLN A 72 3.40 -0.09 -8.61
CA GLN A 72 3.67 0.40 -7.27
C GLN A 72 2.52 0.07 -6.33
N SER A 73 1.28 0.26 -6.81
CA SER A 73 0.13 0.00 -5.95
C SER A 73 0.07 -1.47 -5.54
N ALA A 74 0.41 -2.38 -6.44
CA ALA A 74 0.41 -3.81 -6.11
C ALA A 74 1.39 -4.10 -4.98
N GLU A 75 2.56 -3.47 -5.00
CA GLU A 75 3.55 -3.68 -3.94
C GLU A 75 3.03 -3.17 -2.60
N PHE A 76 2.36 -2.02 -2.59
CA PHE A 76 1.82 -1.49 -1.35
C PHE A 76 0.68 -2.38 -0.82
N TYR A 77 -0.19 -2.88 -1.69
CA TYR A 77 -1.24 -3.79 -1.25
C TYR A 77 -0.66 -5.09 -0.69
N ARG A 78 0.41 -5.60 -1.29
CA ARG A 78 1.08 -6.79 -0.74
C ARG A 78 1.67 -6.50 0.64
N LEU A 79 2.16 -5.27 0.86
CA LEU A 79 2.67 -4.90 2.17
C LEU A 79 1.54 -4.86 3.21
N VAL A 80 0.34 -4.40 2.82
CA VAL A 80 -0.81 -4.47 3.72
C VAL A 80 -1.03 -5.92 4.14
N LEU A 81 -1.05 -6.83 3.18
CA LEU A 81 -1.31 -8.24 3.48
C LEU A 81 -0.23 -8.84 4.35
N ALA A 82 1.01 -8.40 4.19
CA ALA A 82 2.13 -8.87 5.01
C ALA A 82 2.14 -8.27 6.40
N SER A 83 1.28 -7.27 6.67
CA SER A 83 1.24 -6.59 7.96
C SER A 83 0.18 -7.16 8.90
N GLU A 84 -0.32 -8.34 8.62
CA GLU A 84 -1.31 -9.03 9.46
C GLU A 84 -2.52 -8.14 9.74
N PRO A 85 -3.17 -7.61 8.71
CA PRO A 85 -4.24 -6.64 8.92
C PRO A 85 -5.53 -7.30 9.41
N PRO A 86 -6.42 -6.51 10.02
CA PRO A 86 -7.75 -7.01 10.33
C PRO A 86 -8.47 -7.32 9.02
N GLU A 87 -9.54 -8.10 9.12
CA GLU A 87 -10.20 -8.63 7.93
C GLU A 87 -10.66 -7.55 6.96
N THR A 88 -11.20 -6.44 7.48
CA THR A 88 -11.66 -5.37 6.61
C THR A 88 -10.55 -4.82 5.73
N LEU A 89 -9.38 -4.57 6.34
CA LEU A 89 -8.24 -4.05 5.59
C LEU A 89 -7.70 -5.11 4.64
N ARG A 90 -7.74 -6.37 5.05
CA ARG A 90 -7.27 -7.45 4.19
C ARG A 90 -8.12 -7.55 2.93
N GLU A 91 -9.45 -7.45 3.09
CA GLU A 91 -10.34 -7.51 1.94
C GLU A 91 -10.12 -6.34 0.99
N LEU A 92 -9.93 -5.15 1.55
CA LEU A 92 -9.67 -3.97 0.73
C LEU A 92 -8.35 -4.12 -0.03
N ALA A 93 -7.33 -4.65 0.64
CA ALA A 93 -6.04 -4.84 0.00
C ALA A 93 -6.12 -5.92 -1.10
N GLN A 94 -6.88 -6.97 -0.87
CA GLN A 94 -7.04 -8.02 -1.87
C GLN A 94 -7.77 -7.50 -3.09
N GLN A 95 -8.81 -6.70 -2.89
CA GLN A 95 -9.54 -6.10 -3.99
C GLN A 95 -8.64 -5.13 -4.76
N GLY A 96 -7.87 -4.32 -4.03
CA GLY A 96 -6.96 -3.39 -4.66
C GLY A 96 -5.86 -4.10 -5.43
N LEU A 97 -5.32 -5.17 -4.86
CA LEU A 97 -4.28 -5.95 -5.53
C LEU A 97 -4.81 -6.56 -6.81
N SER A 98 -6.00 -7.13 -6.78
CA SER A 98 -6.60 -7.69 -7.99
C SER A 98 -6.77 -6.62 -9.06
N ALA A 99 -7.25 -5.44 -8.69
CA ALA A 99 -7.43 -4.35 -9.64
C ALA A 99 -6.08 -3.89 -10.20
N ALA A 100 -5.06 -3.82 -9.35
CA ALA A 100 -3.74 -3.41 -9.78
C ALA A 100 -3.14 -4.40 -10.77
N LEU A 101 -3.31 -5.69 -10.49
CA LEU A 101 -2.78 -6.72 -11.38
C LEU A 101 -3.48 -6.70 -12.74
N GLU A 102 -4.76 -6.38 -12.76
CA GLU A 102 -5.48 -6.27 -14.02
C GLU A 102 -5.00 -5.07 -14.84
N ARG A 103 -4.59 -4.01 -14.17
CA ARG A 103 -4.14 -2.79 -14.85
C ARG A 103 -2.67 -2.84 -15.25
N SER A 104 -1.94 -3.85 -14.83
CA SER A 104 -0.52 -3.91 -15.06
C SER A 104 -0.17 -5.14 -15.87
N PRO A 105 -0.66 -5.23 -17.07
CA PRO A 105 -0.48 -6.41 -17.90
C PRO A 105 0.96 -6.70 -18.24
N VAL A 106 1.77 -5.72 -18.23
CA VAL A 106 3.15 -5.95 -18.52
C VAL A 106 3.79 -6.91 -17.59
N ILE A 107 3.33 -6.93 -16.38
CA ILE A 107 3.88 -7.82 -15.44
C ILE A 107 3.58 -9.20 -15.83
N ASP A 108 2.52 -9.40 -16.51
CA ASP A 108 2.17 -10.70 -16.86
C ASP A 108 2.91 -11.13 -18.00
N VAL A 109 3.03 -10.34 -18.89
CA VAL A 109 3.64 -10.68 -20.02
C VAL A 109 4.91 -11.23 -19.84
N ALA A 110 5.39 -10.73 -19.44
CA ALA A 110 6.63 -11.24 -19.34
C ALA A 110 6.65 -12.49 -18.66
N VAL A 111 6.04 -12.37 -19.09
CA VAL A 111 5.92 -13.03 -18.46
C VAL A 111 5.61 -13.90 -18.78
N SER A 112 5.30 -13.64 -19.41
CA SER A 112 4.95 -14.19 -19.48
C SER A 112 4.92 -14.89 -19.87
N ALA A 113 5.06 -14.97 -20.27
CA ALA A 113 4.95 -15.44 -20.44
C ALA A 113 4.91 -16.16 -20.72
N PRO A 114 4.95 -16.33 -20.97
CA PRO A 114 4.78 -16.88 -21.09
C PRO A 114 4.49 -17.56 -21.31
N ALA A 115 4.51 -17.55 -21.43
CA ALA A 115 4.20 -17.82 -21.29
C ALA A 115 3.95 -18.34 -21.46
N ALA A 116 4.00 -18.41 -21.62
CA ALA A 116 3.69 -18.65 -21.53
C ALA A 116 3.47 -19.18 -21.75
N GLU A 117 3.51 -19.23 -21.90
CA GLU A 117 3.21 -19.51 -21.88
C GLU A 117 3.02 -20.00 -22.02
N GLU A 118 3.16 -20.06 -22.29
CA GLU A 118 2.86 -20.40 -22.19
C GLU A 118 2.66 -20.91 -22.27
N LEU A 119 2.89 -21.04 -22.66
CA LEU A 119 2.62 -21.44 -22.51
C LEU A 119 2.48 -22.02 -22.60
N ALA A 120 2.81 -22.08 -23.02
CA ALA A 120 2.53 -22.39 -22.73
C ALA A 120 2.23 -22.67 -22.77
#